data_b4d20362180f80a091aaa1b429b7202a
#
_entry.id   b4d20362180f80a091aaa1b429b7202a
#
_cell.length_a   1.000
_cell.length_b   1.000
_cell.length_c   1.000
_cell.angle_alpha   90.00
_cell.angle_beta   90.00
_cell.angle_gamma   90.00
#
_symmetry.space_group_name_H-M   'P 1'
#
loop_
_entity.id
_entity.type
_entity.pdbx_description
1 polymer ?
#
loop_
_entity_poly.entity_id
_entity_poly.type
_entity_poly.pdbx_seq_one_letter_code
_entity_poly.pdbx_strand_id
1 'polypeptide(L)'
;MRRAVGTVLALGLVMWGSVAPGAPVVNAEPAVVDLGTLPGGSESSTVAINDDGVVVGRAKDAQGLSRPVRWDADHRIAELPLPPQARYATVFGVDASGAAFGNTGGPDGWERAVRWNPDGSTTVLDLPPGHTRTRALAVNDGGTVVGHAYTVGQSQVAVRWDASGAATALPGVEGARWTEAQAIDEGGAVAGISTVEHDLSDDLHYVRWDDGALTDLGTVPGNTHASVQGINGRYVIGTHRPVDRSGYALRWDGSERAEVPGGGTNRLAEVDAEGTAFGMVGGRPARWTAGGEVVVQALPEGYGSGQVLALNAHGATAGVAISAQRQPVRWSASGEVTALPFPSPPSPRSAIFASDVNDRGVVVGEAGGRALLWP
;
A
#
# COMPACT_ATOMS: atom_id res chain seq x y z
N MET A 1 -10.48 26.94 54.08
CA MET A 1 -10.75 28.28 54.66
C MET A 1 -11.22 29.18 53.54
N ARG A 2 -12.35 29.77 53.75
CA ARG A 2 -13.03 30.74 52.87
C ARG A 2 -12.33 32.09 52.84
N ARG A 3 -12.36 32.78 51.67
CA ARG A 3 -12.62 34.26 51.48
C ARG A 3 -12.63 34.49 49.96
N ALA A 4 -13.72 34.81 49.30
CA ALA A 4 -14.71 35.90 49.29
C ALA A 4 -14.16 37.20 48.66
N VAL A 5 -14.69 37.46 47.43
CA VAL A 5 -15.36 38.66 46.89
C VAL A 5 -14.50 39.94 46.64
N GLY A 6 -14.63 40.41 45.39
CA GLY A 6 -14.29 41.77 44.97
C GLY A 6 -14.75 42.03 43.54
N THR A 7 -16.02 42.42 43.36
CA THR A 7 -16.62 42.89 42.12
C THR A 7 -16.20 44.35 41.88
N VAL A 8 -15.62 44.60 40.69
CA VAL A 8 -15.49 45.99 40.17
C VAL A 8 -16.18 46.05 38.83
N LEU A 9 -17.30 46.72 38.76
CA LEU A 9 -17.97 47.15 37.54
C LEU A 9 -17.14 48.28 36.90
N ALA A 10 -16.60 48.06 35.70
CA ALA A 10 -16.14 49.13 34.82
C ALA A 10 -17.07 49.14 33.58
N LEU A 11 -17.86 50.19 33.47
CA LEU A 11 -18.57 50.53 32.23
C LEU A 11 -17.56 50.92 31.19
N GLY A 12 -17.32 50.03 30.19
CA GLY A 12 -16.57 50.33 28.99
C GLY A 12 -17.49 50.52 27.81
N LEU A 13 -17.45 51.70 27.22
CA LEU A 13 -18.14 52.10 26.00
C LEU A 13 -17.75 51.18 24.86
N VAL A 14 -18.67 50.33 24.32
CA VAL A 14 -18.42 49.52 23.13
C VAL A 14 -18.63 50.41 21.92
N MET A 15 -17.55 50.83 21.29
CA MET A 15 -17.54 51.38 19.95
C MET A 15 -17.74 50.24 18.95
N TRP A 16 -18.81 50.21 18.25
CA TRP A 16 -19.05 49.32 17.13
C TRP A 16 -18.21 49.77 15.94
N GLY A 17 -17.03 49.19 15.79
CA GLY A 17 -16.29 49.24 14.53
C GLY A 17 -16.96 48.33 13.52
N SER A 18 -17.46 48.88 12.41
CA SER A 18 -17.92 48.11 11.27
C SER A 18 -16.74 47.31 10.69
N VAL A 19 -16.69 45.99 10.95
CA VAL A 19 -15.80 45.07 10.24
C VAL A 19 -16.37 44.93 8.84
N ALA A 20 -15.66 45.46 7.84
CA ALA A 20 -15.94 45.16 6.45
C ALA A 20 -15.92 43.61 6.26
N PRO A 21 -16.89 43.02 5.53
CA PRO A 21 -16.81 41.60 5.23
C PRO A 21 -15.50 41.33 4.49
N GLY A 22 -14.61 40.54 5.10
CA GLY A 22 -13.40 40.07 4.45
C GLY A 22 -13.82 39.33 3.18
N ALA A 23 -13.13 39.63 2.08
CA ALA A 23 -13.30 38.88 0.86
C ALA A 23 -13.19 37.37 1.20
N PRO A 24 -14.02 36.49 0.61
CA PRO A 24 -13.90 35.06 0.84
C PRO A 24 -12.46 34.66 0.46
N VAL A 25 -11.72 34.09 1.41
CA VAL A 25 -10.47 33.41 1.11
C VAL A 25 -10.88 32.21 0.27
N VAL A 26 -10.81 32.36 -1.04
CA VAL A 26 -10.85 31.24 -1.97
C VAL A 26 -9.53 30.51 -1.72
N ASN A 27 -9.56 29.50 -0.86
CA ASN A 27 -8.51 28.49 -0.86
C ASN A 27 -8.58 27.86 -2.26
N ALA A 28 -7.71 28.29 -3.15
CA ALA A 28 -7.49 27.58 -4.39
C ALA A 28 -7.10 26.14 -3.96
N GLU A 29 -7.91 25.15 -4.34
CA GLU A 29 -7.49 23.77 -4.17
C GLU A 29 -6.09 23.64 -4.78
N PRO A 30 -5.14 23.01 -4.09
CA PRO A 30 -3.79 22.85 -4.61
C PRO A 30 -3.88 22.19 -5.99
N ALA A 31 -3.23 22.80 -6.97
CA ALA A 31 -3.30 22.36 -8.34
C ALA A 31 -2.65 20.97 -8.47
N VAL A 32 -3.32 20.04 -9.17
CA VAL A 32 -2.72 18.75 -9.52
C VAL A 32 -1.39 18.94 -10.25
N VAL A 33 -0.37 18.18 -9.87
CA VAL A 33 0.97 18.21 -10.46
C VAL A 33 1.10 17.03 -11.44
N ASP A 34 1.45 17.29 -12.69
CA ASP A 34 1.89 16.27 -13.63
C ASP A 34 3.37 16.01 -13.40
N LEU A 35 3.71 14.79 -12.95
CA LEU A 35 5.08 14.38 -12.63
C LEU A 35 5.96 14.17 -13.88
N GLY A 36 5.36 14.23 -15.07
CA GLY A 36 6.09 14.08 -16.33
C GLY A 36 6.41 12.64 -16.71
N THR A 37 7.24 12.51 -17.76
CA THR A 37 7.72 11.24 -18.31
C THR A 37 9.24 11.29 -18.51
N LEU A 38 9.85 10.15 -18.82
CA LEU A 38 11.23 10.13 -19.30
C LEU A 38 11.37 10.90 -20.63
N PRO A 39 12.55 11.45 -20.95
CA PRO A 39 12.78 12.15 -22.20
C PRO A 39 12.39 11.31 -23.42
N GLY A 40 11.51 11.85 -24.28
CA GLY A 40 10.96 11.15 -25.44
C GLY A 40 9.92 10.07 -25.13
N GLY A 41 9.62 9.83 -23.86
CA GLY A 41 8.57 8.90 -23.43
C GLY A 41 7.17 9.51 -23.48
N SER A 42 6.15 8.64 -23.46
CA SER A 42 4.75 9.05 -23.63
C SER A 42 3.86 8.79 -22.41
N GLU A 43 4.26 7.89 -21.53
CA GLU A 43 3.45 7.43 -20.40
C GLU A 43 4.26 7.33 -19.13
N SER A 44 3.61 7.56 -18.00
CA SER A 44 4.14 7.37 -16.66
C SER A 44 3.02 6.97 -15.69
N SER A 45 3.37 6.27 -14.62
CA SER A 45 2.44 5.78 -13.62
C SER A 45 3.16 5.67 -12.27
N THR A 46 2.48 6.05 -11.21
CA THR A 46 3.01 5.97 -9.84
C THR A 46 2.68 4.61 -9.20
N VAL A 47 3.47 4.25 -8.20
CA VAL A 47 3.24 3.06 -7.38
C VAL A 47 3.15 3.45 -5.91
N ALA A 48 4.15 4.19 -5.38
CA ALA A 48 4.20 4.58 -3.98
C ALA A 48 4.81 5.98 -3.80
N ILE A 49 4.51 6.60 -2.66
CA ILE A 49 5.07 7.89 -2.21
C ILE A 49 5.46 7.78 -0.75
N ASN A 50 6.63 8.34 -0.36
CA ASN A 50 6.98 8.51 1.05
C ASN A 50 6.60 9.91 1.58
N ASP A 51 6.82 10.13 2.88
CA ASP A 51 6.48 11.41 3.54
C ASP A 51 7.33 12.59 3.09
N ASP A 52 8.52 12.34 2.56
CA ASP A 52 9.36 13.40 2.00
C ASP A 52 9.00 13.78 0.55
N GLY A 53 7.95 13.14 -0.01
CA GLY A 53 7.45 13.44 -1.35
C GLY A 53 8.24 12.75 -2.45
N VAL A 54 9.09 11.78 -2.12
CA VAL A 54 9.74 10.92 -3.12
C VAL A 54 8.72 9.92 -3.66
N VAL A 55 8.50 9.92 -4.96
CA VAL A 55 7.54 9.04 -5.64
C VAL A 55 8.31 8.00 -6.45
N VAL A 56 7.82 6.77 -6.48
CA VAL A 56 8.34 5.71 -7.34
C VAL A 56 7.25 5.15 -8.25
N GLY A 57 7.67 4.63 -9.39
CA GLY A 57 6.75 4.11 -10.37
C GLY A 57 7.43 3.62 -11.64
N ARG A 58 6.75 3.77 -12.74
CA ARG A 58 7.26 3.41 -14.07
C ARG A 58 6.98 4.50 -15.09
N ALA A 59 7.85 4.60 -16.09
CA ALA A 59 7.63 5.46 -17.25
C ALA A 59 8.12 4.75 -18.53
N LYS A 60 7.55 5.09 -19.67
CA LYS A 60 8.07 4.63 -20.97
C LYS A 60 9.25 5.49 -21.38
N ASP A 61 10.30 4.84 -21.91
CA ASP A 61 11.40 5.52 -22.58
C ASP A 61 11.02 5.91 -24.04
N ALA A 62 11.96 6.53 -24.76
CA ALA A 62 11.77 6.93 -26.16
C ALA A 62 11.53 5.75 -27.11
N GLN A 63 11.87 4.53 -26.72
CA GLN A 63 11.63 3.28 -27.45
C GLN A 63 10.30 2.62 -27.05
N GLY A 64 9.55 3.21 -26.13
CA GLY A 64 8.30 2.67 -25.59
C GLY A 64 8.47 1.54 -24.59
N LEU A 65 9.70 1.29 -24.12
CA LEU A 65 9.96 0.28 -23.09
C LEU A 65 9.64 0.83 -21.69
N SER A 66 8.99 0.03 -20.87
CA SER A 66 8.69 0.39 -19.48
C SER A 66 9.94 0.33 -18.63
N ARG A 67 10.26 1.44 -17.95
CA ARG A 67 11.40 1.62 -17.06
C ARG A 67 10.92 1.93 -15.65
N PRO A 68 11.55 1.36 -14.62
CA PRO A 68 11.33 1.79 -13.25
C PRO A 68 11.92 3.20 -13.08
N VAL A 69 11.18 4.07 -12.41
CA VAL A 69 11.56 5.48 -12.23
C VAL A 69 11.32 5.95 -10.80
N ARG A 70 12.06 7.00 -10.43
CA ARG A 70 11.85 7.77 -9.21
C ARG A 70 11.67 9.24 -9.57
N TRP A 71 10.74 9.92 -8.94
CA TRP A 71 10.64 11.37 -8.87
C TRP A 71 11.14 11.83 -7.51
N ASP A 72 12.07 12.77 -7.49
CA ASP A 72 12.51 13.40 -6.24
C ASP A 72 11.46 14.36 -5.67
N ALA A 73 11.69 14.92 -4.48
CA ALA A 73 10.78 15.88 -3.83
C ALA A 73 10.55 17.17 -4.66
N ASP A 74 11.44 17.48 -5.62
CA ASP A 74 11.25 18.57 -6.59
C ASP A 74 10.55 18.09 -7.87
N HIS A 75 10.02 16.88 -7.87
CA HIS A 75 9.33 16.21 -8.99
C HIS A 75 10.21 15.95 -10.23
N ARG A 76 11.54 15.87 -10.06
CA ARG A 76 12.44 15.53 -11.16
C ARG A 76 12.49 14.01 -11.33
N ILE A 77 12.17 13.55 -12.54
CA ILE A 77 12.18 12.13 -12.89
C ILE A 77 13.60 11.64 -13.18
N ALA A 78 13.93 10.45 -12.68
CA ALA A 78 15.12 9.69 -13.00
C ALA A 78 14.79 8.21 -13.20
N GLU A 79 15.41 7.59 -14.22
CA GLU A 79 15.36 6.14 -14.39
C GLU A 79 16.15 5.44 -13.27
N LEU A 80 15.61 4.37 -12.72
CA LEU A 80 16.28 3.51 -11.74
C LEU A 80 17.16 2.50 -12.51
N PRO A 81 18.49 2.49 -12.28
CA PRO A 81 19.40 1.70 -13.08
C PRO A 81 19.21 0.19 -12.86
N LEU A 82 19.27 -0.57 -13.95
CA LEU A 82 19.19 -2.02 -13.88
C LEU A 82 20.55 -2.64 -13.49
N PRO A 83 20.57 -3.67 -12.63
CA PRO A 83 21.77 -4.48 -12.44
C PRO A 83 22.24 -5.13 -13.77
N PRO A 84 23.53 -5.44 -13.92
CA PRO A 84 24.08 -5.91 -15.21
C PRO A 84 23.39 -7.14 -15.82
N GLN A 85 22.82 -8.03 -14.99
CA GLN A 85 22.13 -9.24 -15.44
C GLN A 85 20.65 -8.99 -15.76
N ALA A 86 20.09 -7.86 -15.31
CA ALA A 86 18.67 -7.57 -15.48
C ALA A 86 18.35 -7.08 -16.90
N ARG A 87 17.19 -7.47 -17.41
CA ARG A 87 16.57 -6.99 -18.64
C ARG A 87 15.39 -6.07 -18.37
N TYR A 88 14.74 -6.26 -17.24
CA TYR A 88 13.61 -5.46 -16.79
C TYR A 88 13.57 -5.39 -15.26
N ALA A 89 12.84 -4.43 -14.76
CA ALA A 89 12.54 -4.33 -13.35
C ALA A 89 11.13 -3.79 -13.13
N THR A 90 10.59 -4.12 -11.96
CA THR A 90 9.38 -3.51 -11.41
C THR A 90 9.73 -2.89 -10.07
N VAL A 91 9.18 -1.72 -9.77
CA VAL A 91 9.24 -1.09 -8.46
C VAL A 91 7.91 -1.31 -7.74
N PHE A 92 7.94 -1.50 -6.41
CA PHE A 92 6.72 -1.71 -5.62
C PHE A 92 6.64 -0.83 -4.37
N GLY A 93 7.74 -0.21 -3.93
CA GLY A 93 7.73 0.60 -2.73
C GLY A 93 8.91 1.56 -2.62
N VAL A 94 8.83 2.47 -1.66
CA VAL A 94 9.85 3.44 -1.29
C VAL A 94 9.86 3.56 0.22
N ASP A 95 11.05 3.60 0.85
CA ASP A 95 11.20 3.79 2.29
C ASP A 95 11.30 5.27 2.68
N ALA A 96 11.33 5.55 3.98
CA ALA A 96 11.46 6.91 4.50
C ALA A 96 12.77 7.60 4.07
N SER A 97 13.83 6.85 3.76
CA SER A 97 15.08 7.41 3.24
C SER A 97 15.01 7.83 1.76
N GLY A 98 13.94 7.47 1.05
CA GLY A 98 13.78 7.64 -0.39
C GLY A 98 14.46 6.54 -1.22
N ALA A 99 14.88 5.43 -0.60
CA ALA A 99 15.32 4.26 -1.35
C ALA A 99 14.11 3.53 -1.96
N ALA A 100 14.21 3.17 -3.24
CA ALA A 100 13.18 2.42 -3.94
C ALA A 100 13.45 0.92 -3.88
N PHE A 101 12.40 0.11 -3.90
CA PHE A 101 12.48 -1.34 -3.83
C PHE A 101 11.71 -2.00 -4.95
N GLY A 102 12.23 -3.12 -5.44
CA GLY A 102 11.61 -3.80 -6.54
C GLY A 102 12.18 -5.18 -6.84
N ASN A 103 11.74 -5.71 -7.96
CA ASN A 103 12.20 -6.99 -8.47
C ASN A 103 12.74 -6.81 -9.88
N THR A 104 13.83 -7.51 -10.18
CA THR A 104 14.45 -7.51 -11.51
C THR A 104 14.42 -8.90 -12.09
N GLY A 105 14.36 -8.98 -13.41
CA GLY A 105 14.41 -10.24 -14.12
C GLY A 105 15.34 -10.16 -15.32
N GLY A 106 15.88 -11.31 -15.71
CA GLY A 106 16.86 -11.44 -16.78
C GLY A 106 16.77 -12.76 -17.55
N PRO A 107 17.78 -13.05 -18.40
CA PRO A 107 17.86 -14.31 -19.13
C PRO A 107 17.86 -15.50 -18.17
N ASP A 108 17.47 -16.68 -18.70
CA ASP A 108 17.46 -17.95 -17.98
C ASP A 108 16.65 -17.94 -16.65
N GLY A 109 15.71 -16.99 -16.57
CA GLY A 109 14.86 -16.81 -15.39
C GLY A 109 15.61 -16.25 -14.18
N TRP A 110 16.71 -15.53 -14.37
CA TRP A 110 17.35 -14.77 -13.30
C TRP A 110 16.34 -13.78 -12.72
N GLU A 111 16.10 -13.85 -11.43
CA GLU A 111 15.18 -12.99 -10.69
C GLU A 111 15.77 -12.63 -9.33
N ARG A 112 15.79 -11.32 -9.02
CA ARG A 112 16.34 -10.78 -7.78
C ARG A 112 15.52 -9.63 -7.27
N ALA A 113 15.36 -9.61 -5.96
CA ALA A 113 14.97 -8.42 -5.22
C ALA A 113 16.12 -7.40 -5.24
N VAL A 114 15.78 -6.13 -5.41
CA VAL A 114 16.74 -5.03 -5.51
C VAL A 114 16.29 -3.82 -4.71
N ARG A 115 17.28 -3.06 -4.25
CA ARG A 115 17.14 -1.73 -3.67
C ARG A 115 17.87 -0.73 -4.55
N TRP A 116 17.23 0.37 -4.88
CA TRP A 116 17.83 1.55 -5.49
C TRP A 116 18.02 2.61 -4.41
N ASN A 117 19.26 2.91 -4.10
CA ASN A 117 19.61 3.85 -3.04
C ASN A 117 19.37 5.31 -3.47
N PRO A 118 19.18 6.24 -2.52
CA PRO A 118 19.01 7.66 -2.84
C PRO A 118 20.18 8.28 -3.62
N ASP A 119 21.38 7.75 -3.45
CA ASP A 119 22.60 8.17 -4.17
C ASP A 119 22.67 7.69 -5.63
N GLY A 120 21.66 6.94 -6.10
CA GLY A 120 21.57 6.37 -7.44
C GLY A 120 22.24 5.02 -7.61
N SER A 121 22.89 4.47 -6.59
CA SER A 121 23.43 3.12 -6.63
C SER A 121 22.36 2.04 -6.53
N THR A 122 22.63 0.84 -7.05
CA THR A 122 21.72 -0.31 -6.97
C THR A 122 22.36 -1.42 -6.15
N THR A 123 21.63 -1.91 -5.15
CA THR A 123 22.00 -3.07 -4.34
C THR A 123 21.10 -4.25 -4.71
N VAL A 124 21.68 -5.34 -5.16
CA VAL A 124 20.97 -6.63 -5.29
C VAL A 124 20.90 -7.25 -3.90
N LEU A 125 19.68 -7.52 -3.42
CA LEU A 125 19.49 -8.08 -2.09
C LEU A 125 20.03 -9.51 -2.01
N ASP A 126 20.57 -9.88 -0.85
CA ASP A 126 21.26 -11.15 -0.65
C ASP A 126 20.35 -12.35 -0.92
N LEU A 127 20.96 -13.41 -1.35
CA LEU A 127 20.32 -14.68 -1.63
C LEU A 127 20.55 -15.64 -0.45
N PRO A 128 19.51 -16.15 0.20
CA PRO A 128 19.68 -17.18 1.22
C PRO A 128 20.36 -18.44 0.65
N PRO A 129 21.17 -19.13 1.45
CA PRO A 129 21.85 -20.36 1.01
C PRO A 129 20.88 -21.39 0.43
N GLY A 130 21.28 -22.06 -0.65
CA GLY A 130 20.49 -23.09 -1.31
C GLY A 130 19.42 -22.62 -2.28
N HIS A 131 19.21 -21.29 -2.41
CA HIS A 131 18.23 -20.73 -3.32
C HIS A 131 18.92 -20.03 -4.51
N THR A 132 18.19 -19.92 -5.61
CA THR A 132 18.71 -19.32 -6.86
C THR A 132 17.99 -18.05 -7.26
N ARG A 133 16.83 -17.73 -6.66
CA ARG A 133 15.99 -16.58 -6.99
C ARG A 133 15.40 -15.96 -5.73
N THR A 134 15.15 -14.66 -5.78
CA THR A 134 14.47 -13.93 -4.72
C THR A 134 13.42 -13.00 -5.31
N ARG A 135 12.32 -12.82 -4.58
CA ARG A 135 11.27 -11.87 -4.87
C ARG A 135 10.87 -11.12 -3.61
N ALA A 136 10.94 -9.81 -3.66
CA ALA A 136 10.45 -8.94 -2.61
C ALA A 136 8.98 -8.60 -2.85
N LEU A 137 8.20 -8.47 -1.76
CA LEU A 137 6.76 -8.25 -1.81
C LEU A 137 6.33 -7.00 -1.04
N ALA A 138 6.98 -6.69 0.08
CA ALA A 138 6.67 -5.52 0.88
C ALA A 138 7.94 -4.92 1.50
N VAL A 139 7.86 -3.64 1.86
CA VAL A 139 8.90 -2.86 2.55
C VAL A 139 8.23 -1.93 3.54
N ASN A 140 8.87 -1.71 4.69
CA ASN A 140 8.46 -0.70 5.66
C ASN A 140 9.36 0.55 5.57
N ASP A 141 9.01 1.61 6.29
CA ASP A 141 9.75 2.88 6.32
C ASP A 141 11.18 2.74 6.82
N GLY A 142 11.47 1.75 7.66
CA GLY A 142 12.83 1.40 8.10
C GLY A 142 13.70 0.74 7.04
N GLY A 143 13.19 0.49 5.83
CA GLY A 143 13.90 -0.17 4.74
C GLY A 143 14.08 -1.68 4.93
N THR A 144 13.33 -2.28 5.84
CA THR A 144 13.23 -3.74 5.96
C THR A 144 12.30 -4.27 4.87
N VAL A 145 12.78 -5.23 4.10
CA VAL A 145 12.06 -5.85 2.98
C VAL A 145 11.67 -7.27 3.35
N VAL A 146 10.50 -7.71 2.90
CA VAL A 146 10.05 -9.10 3.05
C VAL A 146 9.59 -9.69 1.72
N GLY A 147 9.62 -11.00 1.63
CA GLY A 147 9.21 -11.74 0.45
C GLY A 147 9.62 -13.21 0.54
N HIS A 148 10.15 -13.76 -0.53
CA HIS A 148 10.57 -15.16 -0.55
C HIS A 148 11.81 -15.40 -1.42
N ALA A 149 12.48 -16.52 -1.15
CA ALA A 149 13.51 -17.08 -1.98
C ALA A 149 13.13 -18.48 -2.46
N TYR A 150 13.50 -18.84 -3.68
CA TYR A 150 13.13 -20.11 -4.25
C TYR A 150 14.15 -20.61 -5.28
N THR A 151 14.08 -21.91 -5.56
CA THR A 151 14.70 -22.56 -6.70
C THR A 151 13.61 -23.32 -7.46
N VAL A 152 13.56 -23.18 -8.77
CA VAL A 152 12.50 -23.81 -9.58
C VAL A 152 12.44 -25.32 -9.33
N GLY A 153 11.27 -25.83 -9.00
CA GLY A 153 11.02 -27.24 -8.69
C GLY A 153 11.46 -27.69 -7.29
N GLN A 154 11.87 -26.74 -6.43
CA GLN A 154 12.23 -27.00 -5.02
C GLN A 154 11.34 -26.21 -4.06
N SER A 155 11.64 -26.30 -2.78
CA SER A 155 10.95 -25.52 -1.73
C SER A 155 11.17 -24.02 -1.89
N GLN A 156 10.22 -23.26 -1.36
CA GLN A 156 10.27 -21.79 -1.22
C GLN A 156 10.33 -21.44 0.25
N VAL A 157 11.13 -20.45 0.60
CA VAL A 157 11.28 -19.96 1.98
C VAL A 157 10.96 -18.48 2.06
N ALA A 158 10.22 -18.07 3.08
CA ALA A 158 10.02 -16.66 3.41
C ALA A 158 11.36 -16.02 3.80
N VAL A 159 11.57 -14.79 3.39
CA VAL A 159 12.82 -14.04 3.63
C VAL A 159 12.50 -12.65 4.13
N ARG A 160 13.29 -12.21 5.10
CA ARG A 160 13.42 -10.83 5.52
C ARG A 160 14.82 -10.33 5.15
N TRP A 161 14.90 -9.19 4.50
CA TRP A 161 16.14 -8.45 4.26
C TRP A 161 16.15 -7.22 5.15
N ASP A 162 17.26 -7.01 5.85
CA ASP A 162 17.45 -5.78 6.61
C ASP A 162 17.81 -4.59 5.69
N ALA A 163 17.95 -3.41 6.27
CA ALA A 163 18.31 -2.20 5.55
C ALA A 163 19.67 -2.27 4.84
N SER A 164 20.56 -3.21 5.21
CA SER A 164 21.82 -3.46 4.49
C SER A 164 21.65 -4.37 3.27
N GLY A 165 20.51 -5.06 3.15
CA GLY A 165 20.21 -6.07 2.14
C GLY A 165 20.58 -7.50 2.56
N ALA A 166 21.02 -7.71 3.82
CA ALA A 166 21.35 -9.03 4.33
C ALA A 166 20.07 -9.88 4.54
N ALA A 167 20.08 -11.11 4.02
CA ALA A 167 18.95 -12.00 4.02
C ALA A 167 18.89 -12.87 5.27
N THR A 168 17.72 -12.95 5.90
CA THR A 168 17.39 -13.93 6.95
C THR A 168 16.18 -14.73 6.50
N ALA A 169 16.33 -16.07 6.46
CA ALA A 169 15.22 -16.96 6.19
C ALA A 169 14.28 -17.01 7.40
N LEU A 170 12.98 -16.89 7.17
CA LEU A 170 11.94 -17.01 8.19
C LEU A 170 11.41 -18.45 8.22
N PRO A 171 11.21 -19.04 9.41
CA PRO A 171 10.75 -20.43 9.52
C PRO A 171 9.32 -20.59 9.01
N GLY A 172 9.00 -21.75 8.44
CA GLY A 172 7.63 -22.17 8.17
C GLY A 172 7.06 -23.00 9.32
N VAL A 173 5.78 -23.36 9.23
CA VAL A 173 5.19 -24.38 10.10
C VAL A 173 5.90 -25.73 9.87
N GLU A 174 5.79 -26.66 10.82
CA GLU A 174 6.42 -27.97 10.70
C GLU A 174 5.98 -28.69 9.40
N GLY A 175 6.95 -29.17 8.62
CA GLY A 175 6.70 -29.81 7.33
C GLY A 175 6.39 -28.87 6.17
N ALA A 176 6.46 -27.56 6.35
CA ALA A 176 6.19 -26.62 5.28
C ALA A 176 7.16 -26.77 4.12
N ARG A 177 6.61 -26.79 2.91
CA ARG A 177 7.37 -26.79 1.65
C ARG A 177 7.44 -25.38 1.02
N TRP A 178 6.40 -24.58 1.20
CA TRP A 178 6.35 -23.20 0.72
C TRP A 178 6.01 -22.27 1.86
N THR A 179 6.80 -21.23 1.99
CA THR A 179 6.56 -20.16 2.95
C THR A 179 6.84 -18.82 2.27
N GLU A 180 5.97 -17.86 2.48
CA GLU A 180 6.05 -16.53 1.85
C GLU A 180 5.70 -15.45 2.86
N ALA A 181 6.54 -14.44 3.00
CA ALA A 181 6.28 -13.24 3.78
C ALA A 181 5.65 -12.19 2.85
N GLN A 182 4.41 -11.78 3.11
CA GLN A 182 3.61 -10.98 2.19
C GLN A 182 3.41 -9.54 2.64
N ALA A 183 3.43 -9.30 3.95
CA ALA A 183 3.25 -7.97 4.53
C ALA A 183 4.21 -7.76 5.71
N ILE A 184 4.57 -6.51 5.97
CA ILE A 184 5.39 -6.07 7.09
C ILE A 184 4.83 -4.75 7.61
N ASP A 185 4.81 -4.56 8.95
CA ASP A 185 4.45 -3.29 9.57
C ASP A 185 5.68 -2.45 9.93
N GLU A 186 5.45 -1.23 10.40
CA GLU A 186 6.52 -0.31 10.80
C GLU A 186 7.27 -0.78 12.06
N GLY A 187 6.65 -1.63 12.88
CA GLY A 187 7.30 -2.29 14.02
C GLY A 187 8.20 -3.46 13.63
N GLY A 188 8.16 -3.89 12.35
CA GLY A 188 8.93 -5.01 11.82
C GLY A 188 8.28 -6.37 12.01
N ALA A 189 7.02 -6.42 12.48
CA ALA A 189 6.24 -7.66 12.47
C ALA A 189 5.85 -8.02 11.03
N VAL A 190 5.94 -9.30 10.70
CA VAL A 190 5.74 -9.82 9.34
C VAL A 190 4.55 -10.78 9.34
N ALA A 191 3.76 -10.77 8.29
CA ALA A 191 2.70 -11.75 8.09
C ALA A 191 2.77 -12.37 6.69
N GLY A 192 2.27 -13.60 6.57
CA GLY A 192 2.33 -14.34 5.32
C GLY A 192 1.62 -15.68 5.37
N ILE A 193 2.02 -16.55 4.48
CA ILE A 193 1.47 -17.91 4.36
C ILE A 193 2.58 -18.96 4.46
N SER A 194 2.20 -20.12 4.98
CA SER A 194 3.05 -21.31 5.02
C SER A 194 2.22 -22.52 4.59
N THR A 195 2.76 -23.33 3.68
CA THR A 195 2.00 -24.41 3.04
C THR A 195 2.68 -25.75 3.29
N VAL A 196 1.94 -26.67 3.85
CA VAL A 196 2.33 -28.09 3.98
C VAL A 196 1.67 -28.87 2.85
N GLU A 197 2.48 -29.53 2.03
CA GLU A 197 1.98 -30.33 0.91
C GLU A 197 1.58 -31.71 1.42
N HIS A 198 0.35 -32.13 1.10
CA HIS A 198 -0.15 -33.48 1.32
C HIS A 198 -0.56 -34.14 0.00
N ASP A 199 -0.64 -35.45 -0.03
CA ASP A 199 -0.94 -36.24 -1.25
C ASP A 199 -2.27 -35.88 -1.91
N LEU A 200 -3.23 -35.29 -1.20
CA LEU A 200 -4.59 -34.99 -1.69
C LEU A 200 -5.02 -33.53 -1.50
N SER A 201 -4.28 -32.75 -0.73
CA SER A 201 -4.60 -31.35 -0.47
C SER A 201 -3.39 -30.63 0.14
N ASP A 202 -3.31 -29.31 -0.07
CA ASP A 202 -2.36 -28.46 0.63
C ASP A 202 -3.03 -27.84 1.86
N ASP A 203 -2.36 -27.87 3.01
CA ASP A 203 -2.76 -27.12 4.18
C ASP A 203 -2.11 -25.75 4.15
N LEU A 204 -2.93 -24.72 3.88
CA LEU A 204 -2.52 -23.34 3.82
C LEU A 204 -2.69 -22.69 5.19
N HIS A 205 -1.58 -22.41 5.87
CA HIS A 205 -1.53 -21.71 7.15
C HIS A 205 -1.29 -20.22 6.93
N TYR A 206 -2.04 -19.38 7.63
CA TYR A 206 -1.68 -17.98 7.84
C TYR A 206 -0.68 -17.94 8.98
N VAL A 207 0.37 -17.16 8.83
CA VAL A 207 1.47 -17.11 9.80
C VAL A 207 1.92 -15.67 10.05
N ARG A 208 2.47 -15.48 11.23
CA ARG A 208 3.08 -14.22 11.65
C ARG A 208 4.48 -14.50 12.21
N TRP A 209 5.38 -13.55 12.00
CA TRP A 209 6.71 -13.55 12.60
C TRP A 209 6.94 -12.26 13.37
N ASP A 210 7.27 -12.38 14.64
CA ASP A 210 7.73 -11.29 15.50
C ASP A 210 9.20 -11.57 15.82
N ASP A 211 10.10 -10.67 15.45
CA ASP A 211 11.56 -10.85 15.58
C ASP A 211 12.08 -12.22 15.05
N GLY A 212 11.44 -12.73 14.01
CA GLY A 212 11.75 -14.02 13.40
C GLY A 212 11.12 -15.23 14.09
N ALA A 213 10.43 -15.06 15.22
CA ALA A 213 9.68 -16.12 15.88
C ALA A 213 8.33 -16.34 15.19
N LEU A 214 8.06 -17.57 14.75
CA LEU A 214 6.82 -17.95 14.08
C LEU A 214 5.66 -18.11 15.07
N THR A 215 4.53 -17.51 14.72
CA THR A 215 3.19 -17.81 15.28
C THR A 215 2.30 -18.33 14.17
N ASP A 216 1.76 -19.53 14.31
CA ASP A 216 0.76 -20.08 13.41
C ASP A 216 -0.62 -19.49 13.75
N LEU A 217 -1.22 -18.77 12.81
CA LEU A 217 -2.56 -18.17 12.91
C LEU A 217 -3.66 -19.14 12.46
N GLY A 218 -3.27 -20.36 12.10
CA GLY A 218 -4.15 -21.46 11.73
C GLY A 218 -4.54 -21.52 10.26
N THR A 219 -5.26 -22.59 9.93
CA THR A 219 -5.77 -22.87 8.58
C THR A 219 -7.24 -22.49 8.46
N VAL A 220 -7.74 -22.42 7.23
CA VAL A 220 -9.18 -22.32 6.92
C VAL A 220 -9.57 -23.54 6.08
N PRO A 221 -10.49 -24.37 6.56
CA PRO A 221 -10.86 -25.60 5.85
C PRO A 221 -11.34 -25.36 4.42
N GLY A 222 -10.91 -26.22 3.50
CA GLY A 222 -11.30 -26.14 2.07
C GLY A 222 -10.67 -24.98 1.31
N ASN A 223 -9.60 -24.40 1.83
CA ASN A 223 -8.90 -23.29 1.21
C ASN A 223 -8.08 -23.75 -0.01
N THR A 224 -8.30 -23.11 -1.16
CA THR A 224 -7.47 -23.30 -2.36
C THR A 224 -6.56 -22.12 -2.64
N HIS A 225 -6.78 -20.99 -1.93
CA HIS A 225 -5.99 -19.79 -2.09
C HIS A 225 -6.04 -18.97 -0.80
N ALA A 226 -4.89 -18.71 -0.23
CA ALA A 226 -4.68 -17.80 0.91
C ALA A 226 -3.77 -16.65 0.49
N SER A 227 -4.02 -15.48 1.04
CA SER A 227 -3.15 -14.32 0.87
C SER A 227 -3.33 -13.39 2.06
N VAL A 228 -2.23 -12.84 2.56
CA VAL A 228 -2.21 -11.74 3.52
C VAL A 228 -2.13 -10.43 2.73
N GLN A 229 -2.96 -9.46 3.08
CA GLN A 229 -2.97 -8.13 2.46
C GLN A 229 -2.27 -7.08 3.31
N GLY A 230 -2.31 -7.24 4.64
CA GLY A 230 -1.70 -6.25 5.53
C GLY A 230 -1.53 -6.77 6.94
N ILE A 231 -0.65 -6.09 7.67
CA ILE A 231 -0.40 -6.27 9.08
C ILE A 231 -0.16 -4.90 9.71
N ASN A 232 -0.69 -4.68 10.91
CA ASN A 232 -0.38 -3.50 11.73
C ASN A 232 -0.51 -3.87 13.21
N GLY A 233 0.60 -3.83 13.93
CA GLY A 233 0.67 -4.29 15.30
C GLY A 233 0.15 -5.73 15.43
N ARG A 234 -0.88 -5.93 16.25
CA ARG A 234 -1.49 -7.25 16.48
C ARG A 234 -2.48 -7.70 15.39
N TYR A 235 -2.86 -6.80 14.49
CA TYR A 235 -3.88 -7.06 13.49
C TYR A 235 -3.26 -7.56 12.18
N VAL A 236 -3.82 -8.63 11.65
CA VAL A 236 -3.49 -9.16 10.33
C VAL A 236 -4.78 -9.25 9.52
N ILE A 237 -4.72 -8.89 8.25
CA ILE A 237 -5.84 -9.06 7.33
C ILE A 237 -5.43 -9.96 6.17
N GLY A 238 -6.36 -10.80 5.74
CA GLY A 238 -6.12 -11.76 4.68
C GLY A 238 -7.37 -12.07 3.88
N THR A 239 -7.18 -12.74 2.76
CA THR A 239 -8.28 -13.31 1.96
C THR A 239 -8.13 -14.82 1.87
N HIS A 240 -9.27 -15.44 1.75
CA HIS A 240 -9.44 -16.88 1.66
C HIS A 240 -10.40 -17.21 0.51
N ARG A 241 -10.08 -18.21 -0.28
CA ARG A 241 -10.96 -18.72 -1.34
C ARG A 241 -11.18 -20.23 -1.19
N PRO A 242 -12.37 -20.65 -0.77
CA PRO A 242 -12.75 -22.05 -0.78
C PRO A 242 -13.07 -22.56 -2.20
N VAL A 243 -13.06 -23.87 -2.38
CA VAL A 243 -13.32 -24.55 -3.68
C VAL A 243 -14.71 -24.22 -4.23
N ASP A 244 -15.70 -24.06 -3.36
CA ASP A 244 -17.13 -24.04 -3.66
C ASP A 244 -17.80 -22.68 -3.58
N ARG A 245 -17.04 -21.61 -3.22
CA ARG A 245 -17.60 -20.25 -3.04
C ARG A 245 -16.65 -19.14 -3.49
N SER A 246 -17.25 -17.97 -3.56
CA SER A 246 -16.48 -16.73 -3.64
C SER A 246 -15.59 -16.58 -2.41
N GLY A 247 -14.36 -16.11 -2.60
CA GLY A 247 -13.46 -15.83 -1.50
C GLY A 247 -14.02 -14.76 -0.54
N TYR A 248 -13.65 -14.82 0.72
CA TYR A 248 -14.01 -13.85 1.72
C TYR A 248 -12.79 -13.35 2.49
N ALA A 249 -12.96 -12.23 3.17
CA ALA A 249 -11.92 -11.55 3.92
C ALA A 249 -11.87 -12.05 5.36
N LEU A 250 -10.68 -12.11 5.90
CA LEU A 250 -10.38 -12.53 7.27
C LEU A 250 -9.62 -11.42 7.99
N ARG A 251 -9.86 -11.30 9.27
CA ARG A 251 -9.06 -10.47 10.18
C ARG A 251 -8.67 -11.30 11.41
N TRP A 252 -7.43 -11.13 11.82
CA TRP A 252 -6.92 -11.63 13.09
C TRP A 252 -6.68 -10.45 14.03
N ASP A 253 -6.99 -10.66 15.29
CA ASP A 253 -6.63 -9.82 16.44
C ASP A 253 -5.75 -10.68 17.36
N GLY A 254 -4.44 -10.56 17.25
CA GLY A 254 -3.52 -11.54 17.77
C GLY A 254 -3.74 -12.90 17.09
N SER A 255 -4.12 -13.92 17.87
CA SER A 255 -4.46 -15.26 17.34
C SER A 255 -5.96 -15.47 17.08
N GLU A 256 -6.81 -14.54 17.49
CA GLU A 256 -8.26 -14.63 17.30
C GLU A 256 -8.66 -14.25 15.89
N ARG A 257 -9.23 -15.18 15.14
CA ARG A 257 -9.68 -14.99 13.77
C ARG A 257 -11.17 -14.71 13.69
N ALA A 258 -11.54 -13.73 12.89
CA ALA A 258 -12.92 -13.46 12.51
C ALA A 258 -13.06 -13.34 10.99
N GLU A 259 -14.17 -13.81 10.44
CA GLU A 259 -14.59 -13.47 9.08
C GLU A 259 -15.07 -12.03 9.04
N VAL A 260 -14.63 -11.27 8.03
CA VAL A 260 -15.02 -9.88 7.85
C VAL A 260 -16.42 -9.84 7.22
N PRO A 261 -17.42 -9.22 7.88
CA PRO A 261 -18.81 -9.20 7.39
C PRO A 261 -18.96 -8.57 6.01
N GLY A 262 -19.88 -9.10 5.17
CA GLY A 262 -20.25 -8.50 3.88
C GLY A 262 -20.25 -9.48 2.69
N GLY A 263 -19.92 -10.76 2.90
CA GLY A 263 -20.03 -11.84 1.89
C GLY A 263 -18.89 -11.89 0.88
N GLY A 264 -18.97 -12.81 -0.08
CA GLY A 264 -17.90 -13.29 -0.95
C GLY A 264 -17.31 -12.32 -1.99
N THR A 265 -17.59 -11.02 -1.89
CA THR A 265 -17.01 -9.99 -2.77
C THR A 265 -16.13 -8.99 -2.00
N ASN A 266 -15.86 -9.29 -0.71
CA ASN A 266 -15.02 -8.42 0.11
C ASN A 266 -13.56 -8.51 -0.35
N ARG A 267 -12.94 -7.36 -0.51
CA ARG A 267 -11.50 -7.22 -0.70
C ARG A 267 -10.98 -6.26 0.36
N LEU A 268 -10.02 -6.72 1.14
CA LEU A 268 -9.27 -5.85 2.03
C LEU A 268 -8.04 -5.31 1.29
N ALA A 269 -7.67 -4.08 1.60
CA ALA A 269 -6.49 -3.42 1.10
C ALA A 269 -5.48 -3.23 2.22
N GLU A 270 -5.91 -2.62 3.34
CA GLU A 270 -5.04 -2.20 4.43
C GLU A 270 -5.74 -2.34 5.79
N VAL A 271 -4.96 -2.28 6.88
CA VAL A 271 -5.44 -2.25 8.27
C VAL A 271 -4.66 -1.20 9.05
N ASP A 272 -5.37 -0.37 9.84
CA ASP A 272 -4.76 0.62 10.72
C ASP A 272 -4.32 0.03 12.08
N ALA A 273 -3.65 0.84 12.90
CA ALA A 273 -3.17 0.45 14.22
C ALA A 273 -4.30 0.14 15.22
N GLU A 274 -5.49 0.65 15.01
CA GLU A 274 -6.70 0.40 15.80
C GLU A 274 -7.44 -0.88 15.37
N GLY A 275 -6.99 -1.54 14.30
CA GLY A 275 -7.59 -2.75 13.74
C GLY A 275 -8.78 -2.49 12.83
N THR A 276 -8.96 -1.24 12.36
CA THR A 276 -9.91 -0.94 11.31
C THR A 276 -9.36 -1.43 9.98
N ALA A 277 -10.05 -2.35 9.33
CA ALA A 277 -9.69 -2.79 7.99
C ALA A 277 -10.36 -1.90 6.94
N PHE A 278 -9.67 -1.64 5.85
CA PHE A 278 -10.15 -0.84 4.73
C PHE A 278 -10.15 -1.67 3.45
N GLY A 279 -11.13 -1.39 2.58
CA GLY A 279 -11.25 -2.16 1.35
C GLY A 279 -12.58 -1.94 0.63
N MET A 280 -13.21 -3.03 0.19
CA MET A 280 -14.43 -2.98 -0.62
C MET A 280 -15.43 -4.06 -0.19
N VAL A 281 -16.70 -3.69 -0.09
CA VAL A 281 -17.84 -4.59 0.12
C VAL A 281 -18.90 -4.38 -0.96
N GLY A 282 -19.32 -5.43 -1.64
CA GLY A 282 -20.37 -5.33 -2.65
C GLY A 282 -20.08 -4.32 -3.76
N GLY A 283 -18.82 -4.13 -4.11
CA GLY A 283 -18.38 -3.15 -5.13
C GLY A 283 -18.27 -1.71 -4.62
N ARG A 284 -18.47 -1.46 -3.32
CA ARG A 284 -18.37 -0.13 -2.71
C ARG A 284 -17.21 -0.07 -1.71
N PRO A 285 -16.50 1.08 -1.63
CA PRO A 285 -15.46 1.26 -0.63
C PRO A 285 -16.07 1.18 0.77
N ALA A 286 -15.36 0.53 1.68
CA ALA A 286 -15.82 0.29 3.03
C ALA A 286 -14.67 0.20 4.03
N ARG A 287 -15.01 0.44 5.30
CA ARG A 287 -14.15 0.14 6.44
C ARG A 287 -14.88 -0.76 7.42
N TRP A 288 -14.14 -1.61 8.07
CA TRP A 288 -14.61 -2.51 9.12
C TRP A 288 -13.93 -2.13 10.42
N THR A 289 -14.68 -1.61 11.37
CA THR A 289 -14.11 -1.26 12.69
C THR A 289 -13.60 -2.49 13.42
N ALA A 290 -12.74 -2.31 14.40
CA ALA A 290 -12.28 -3.41 15.26
C ALA A 290 -13.46 -4.17 15.91
N GLY A 291 -14.56 -3.50 16.20
CA GLY A 291 -15.80 -4.11 16.72
C GLY A 291 -16.63 -4.88 15.69
N GLY A 292 -16.21 -4.93 14.41
CA GLY A 292 -16.89 -5.66 13.33
C GLY A 292 -18.01 -4.88 12.64
N GLU A 293 -18.21 -3.60 12.95
CA GLU A 293 -19.16 -2.74 12.23
C GLU A 293 -18.64 -2.45 10.82
N VAL A 294 -19.54 -2.51 9.84
CA VAL A 294 -19.26 -2.18 8.44
C VAL A 294 -19.75 -0.78 8.13
N VAL A 295 -18.85 0.10 7.76
CA VAL A 295 -19.18 1.46 7.34
C VAL A 295 -18.83 1.61 5.84
N VAL A 296 -19.87 1.68 5.00
CA VAL A 296 -19.70 1.96 3.57
C VAL A 296 -19.32 3.42 3.41
N GLN A 297 -18.21 3.68 2.74
CA GLN A 297 -17.71 5.04 2.52
C GLN A 297 -18.53 5.74 1.42
N ALA A 298 -18.68 7.06 1.54
CA ALA A 298 -19.35 7.89 0.56
C ALA A 298 -18.60 7.84 -0.78
N LEU A 299 -19.32 8.03 -1.87
CA LEU A 299 -18.79 8.21 -3.21
C LEU A 299 -19.24 9.59 -3.73
N PRO A 300 -18.49 10.22 -4.65
CA PRO A 300 -18.95 11.42 -5.33
C PRO A 300 -20.29 11.18 -6.04
N GLU A 301 -21.06 12.25 -6.25
CA GLU A 301 -22.32 12.16 -6.97
C GLU A 301 -22.15 11.53 -8.37
N GLY A 302 -23.06 10.62 -8.74
CA GLY A 302 -23.02 9.90 -10.01
C GLY A 302 -22.14 8.65 -10.05
N TYR A 303 -21.47 8.29 -8.92
CA TYR A 303 -20.66 7.08 -8.84
C TYR A 303 -21.35 6.02 -7.97
N GLY A 304 -21.43 4.79 -8.46
CA GLY A 304 -22.15 3.68 -7.78
C GLY A 304 -21.21 2.65 -7.15
N SER A 305 -19.95 2.61 -7.54
CA SER A 305 -18.94 1.67 -7.05
C SER A 305 -17.58 2.35 -6.85
N GLY A 306 -16.65 1.66 -6.20
CA GLY A 306 -15.30 2.19 -5.96
C GLY A 306 -14.43 1.24 -5.17
N GLN A 307 -13.14 1.57 -5.08
CA GLN A 307 -12.13 0.79 -4.40
C GLN A 307 -11.25 1.70 -3.55
N VAL A 308 -10.93 1.27 -2.33
CA VAL A 308 -9.79 1.76 -1.56
C VAL A 308 -8.56 1.02 -2.05
N LEU A 309 -7.47 1.74 -2.29
CA LEU A 309 -6.20 1.20 -2.78
C LEU A 309 -5.03 1.48 -1.83
N ALA A 310 -5.12 2.54 -1.01
CA ALA A 310 -4.08 2.90 -0.05
C ALA A 310 -4.68 3.54 1.20
N LEU A 311 -3.93 3.47 2.29
CA LEU A 311 -4.23 4.01 3.62
C LEU A 311 -2.96 4.65 4.18
N ASN A 312 -3.07 5.81 4.81
CA ASN A 312 -1.97 6.40 5.58
C ASN A 312 -2.15 6.15 7.09
N ALA A 313 -1.11 6.44 7.89
CA ALA A 313 -1.14 6.23 9.34
C ALA A 313 -2.20 7.07 10.08
N HIS A 314 -2.77 8.09 9.44
CA HIS A 314 -3.81 8.95 10.01
C HIS A 314 -5.23 8.53 9.62
N GLY A 315 -5.41 7.38 8.97
CA GLY A 315 -6.72 6.85 8.57
C GLY A 315 -7.32 7.50 7.32
N ALA A 316 -6.57 8.33 6.60
CA ALA A 316 -6.99 8.81 5.29
C ALA A 316 -6.71 7.74 4.23
N THR A 317 -7.64 7.55 3.29
CA THR A 317 -7.53 6.56 2.23
C THR A 317 -7.60 7.19 0.86
N ALA A 318 -6.97 6.53 -0.11
CA ALA A 318 -7.01 6.93 -1.51
C ALA A 318 -7.46 5.76 -2.39
N GLY A 319 -8.01 6.09 -3.58
CA GLY A 319 -8.49 5.06 -4.48
C GLY A 319 -9.25 5.59 -5.69
N VAL A 320 -10.29 4.88 -6.09
CA VAL A 320 -11.05 5.19 -7.31
C VAL A 320 -12.54 5.02 -7.11
N ALA A 321 -13.33 5.99 -7.53
CA ALA A 321 -14.75 5.88 -7.74
C ALA A 321 -15.04 5.47 -9.21
N ILE A 322 -16.01 4.59 -9.41
CA ILE A 322 -16.26 3.92 -10.68
C ILE A 322 -17.74 4.07 -11.08
N SER A 323 -17.95 4.56 -12.29
CA SER A 323 -19.23 4.57 -13.02
C SER A 323 -18.95 4.23 -14.49
N ALA A 324 -19.60 4.86 -15.44
CA ALA A 324 -19.17 4.86 -16.85
C ALA A 324 -17.76 5.48 -17.03
N GLN A 325 -17.36 6.30 -16.08
CA GLN A 325 -16.03 6.90 -15.96
C GLN A 325 -15.39 6.49 -14.65
N ARG A 326 -14.08 6.75 -14.51
CA ARG A 326 -13.34 6.58 -13.26
C ARG A 326 -12.92 7.95 -12.74
N GLN A 327 -12.89 8.08 -11.40
CA GLN A 327 -12.52 9.29 -10.70
C GLN A 327 -11.57 8.93 -9.59
N PRO A 328 -10.31 9.42 -9.56
CA PRO A 328 -9.47 9.28 -8.39
C PRO A 328 -10.10 10.04 -7.22
N VAL A 329 -10.06 9.44 -6.04
CA VAL A 329 -10.70 10.00 -4.84
C VAL A 329 -9.80 9.82 -3.63
N ARG A 330 -9.96 10.72 -2.67
CA ARG A 330 -9.45 10.61 -1.31
C ARG A 330 -10.61 10.63 -0.32
N TRP A 331 -10.55 9.79 0.69
CA TRP A 331 -11.42 9.86 1.86
C TRP A 331 -10.62 10.31 3.06
N SER A 332 -11.15 11.27 3.82
CA SER A 332 -10.59 11.63 5.11
C SER A 332 -10.81 10.50 6.14
N ALA A 333 -10.10 10.54 7.26
CA ALA A 333 -10.33 9.60 8.38
C ALA A 333 -11.79 9.62 8.88
N SER A 334 -12.50 10.76 8.75
CA SER A 334 -13.94 10.87 9.07
C SER A 334 -14.85 10.25 8.01
N GLY A 335 -14.30 9.88 6.83
CA GLY A 335 -15.05 9.29 5.70
C GLY A 335 -15.61 10.31 4.71
N GLU A 336 -15.22 11.60 4.80
CA GLU A 336 -15.55 12.61 3.80
C GLU A 336 -14.78 12.32 2.52
N VAL A 337 -15.49 12.30 1.37
CA VAL A 337 -14.90 12.03 0.05
C VAL A 337 -14.59 13.32 -0.69
N THR A 338 -13.39 13.37 -1.25
CA THR A 338 -12.92 14.43 -2.16
C THR A 338 -12.60 13.81 -3.52
N ALA A 339 -13.21 14.30 -4.58
CA ALA A 339 -12.84 13.96 -5.95
C ALA A 339 -11.55 14.70 -6.32
N LEU A 340 -10.54 13.96 -6.79
CA LEU A 340 -9.24 14.52 -7.13
C LEU A 340 -9.25 14.97 -8.59
N PRO A 341 -8.97 16.25 -8.89
CA PRO A 341 -9.02 16.78 -10.25
C PRO A 341 -7.88 16.21 -11.11
N PHE A 342 -8.05 16.18 -12.43
CA PHE A 342 -7.00 15.84 -13.39
C PHE A 342 -7.07 16.74 -14.64
N PRO A 343 -5.91 17.01 -15.31
CA PRO A 343 -5.76 18.13 -16.26
C PRO A 343 -6.55 18.04 -17.57
N SER A 344 -7.02 16.86 -17.95
CA SER A 344 -7.80 16.64 -19.18
C SER A 344 -8.69 15.43 -19.03
N PRO A 345 -9.89 15.41 -19.61
CA PRO A 345 -10.69 14.22 -19.61
C PRO A 345 -9.90 13.10 -20.31
N PRO A 346 -9.56 12.03 -19.60
CA PRO A 346 -8.78 10.95 -20.19
C PRO A 346 -9.60 10.22 -21.23
N SER A 347 -8.90 9.55 -22.16
CA SER A 347 -9.60 8.65 -23.07
C SER A 347 -10.33 7.56 -22.25
N PRO A 348 -11.47 7.04 -22.72
CA PRO A 348 -12.24 6.01 -22.00
C PRO A 348 -11.45 4.73 -21.65
N ARG A 349 -10.27 4.54 -22.23
CA ARG A 349 -9.39 3.36 -22.01
C ARG A 349 -8.20 3.66 -21.09
N SER A 350 -8.03 4.89 -20.63
CA SER A 350 -6.91 5.26 -19.76
C SER A 350 -7.14 4.72 -18.35
N ALA A 351 -6.09 4.23 -17.72
CA ALA A 351 -6.08 3.97 -16.29
C ALA A 351 -6.31 5.30 -15.54
N ILE A 352 -7.15 5.26 -14.51
CA ILE A 352 -7.44 6.41 -13.66
C ILE A 352 -7.64 5.87 -12.26
N PHE A 353 -6.75 6.19 -11.36
CA PHE A 353 -6.82 5.82 -9.94
C PHE A 353 -5.82 6.62 -9.11
N ALA A 354 -6.05 6.73 -7.82
CA ALA A 354 -5.05 7.10 -6.85
C ALA A 354 -4.38 5.82 -6.35
N SER A 355 -3.06 5.73 -6.43
CA SER A 355 -2.30 4.51 -6.10
C SER A 355 -1.83 4.49 -4.65
N ASP A 356 -1.52 5.67 -4.08
CA ASP A 356 -0.96 5.77 -2.74
C ASP A 356 -1.24 7.14 -2.10
N VAL A 357 -1.12 7.21 -0.76
CA VAL A 357 -1.30 8.42 0.05
C VAL A 357 -0.33 8.40 1.21
N ASN A 358 0.49 9.44 1.35
CA ASN A 358 1.43 9.57 2.46
C ASN A 358 0.77 10.20 3.72
N ASP A 359 1.51 10.26 4.83
CA ASP A 359 1.02 10.79 6.10
C ASP A 359 0.77 12.31 6.10
N ARG A 360 1.31 13.03 5.13
CA ARG A 360 0.98 14.45 4.89
C ARG A 360 -0.31 14.64 4.10
N GLY A 361 -0.96 13.55 3.66
CA GLY A 361 -2.19 13.55 2.87
C GLY A 361 -1.98 13.81 1.39
N VAL A 362 -0.73 13.82 0.92
CA VAL A 362 -0.40 13.91 -0.51
C VAL A 362 -0.74 12.59 -1.18
N VAL A 363 -1.52 12.66 -2.24
CA VAL A 363 -1.95 11.49 -3.01
C VAL A 363 -1.18 11.42 -4.32
N VAL A 364 -0.80 10.22 -4.74
CA VAL A 364 -0.25 9.98 -6.09
C VAL A 364 -1.10 8.97 -6.85
N GLY A 365 -1.04 9.02 -8.18
CA GLY A 365 -1.84 8.13 -9.01
C GLY A 365 -1.58 8.31 -10.49
N GLU A 366 -2.52 7.83 -11.30
CA GLU A 366 -2.46 7.90 -12.75
C GLU A 366 -3.78 8.40 -13.32
N ALA A 367 -3.70 9.30 -14.29
CA ALA A 367 -4.82 9.59 -15.17
C ALA A 367 -4.32 9.91 -16.59
N GLY A 368 -4.93 9.30 -17.59
CA GLY A 368 -4.59 9.55 -18.99
C GLY A 368 -3.20 9.08 -19.42
N GLY A 369 -2.61 8.12 -18.72
CA GLY A 369 -1.25 7.66 -18.96
C GLY A 369 -0.19 8.60 -18.38
N ARG A 370 -0.56 9.46 -17.42
CA ARG A 370 0.35 10.40 -16.74
C ARG A 370 0.34 10.14 -15.25
N ALA A 371 1.54 10.08 -14.67
CA ALA A 371 1.74 10.08 -13.23
C ALA A 371 1.38 11.45 -12.67
N LEU A 372 0.49 11.48 -11.69
CA LEU A 372 -0.04 12.68 -11.07
C LEU A 372 0.19 12.69 -9.58
N LEU A 373 0.31 13.90 -9.02
CA LEU A 373 0.37 14.15 -7.58
C LEU A 373 -0.66 15.20 -7.20
N TRP A 374 -1.42 14.93 -6.15
CA TRP A 374 -2.40 15.83 -5.52
C TRP A 374 -1.93 16.18 -4.12
N PRO A 375 -1.51 17.43 -3.89
CA PRO A 375 -1.04 17.92 -2.59
C PRO A 375 -2.09 17.90 -1.49
#